data_9055854ece3587346efc9abb3a65f59f
#
_entry.id   9055854ece3587346efc9abb3a65f59f
#
_cell.length_a   1.000
_cell.length_b   1.000
_cell.length_c   1.000
_cell.angle_alpha   90.00
_cell.angle_beta   90.00
_cell.angle_gamma   90.00
#
_symmetry.space_group_name_H-M   'P 1'
#
loop_
_entity.id
_entity.type
_entity.pdbx_description
1 polymer ?
#
loop_
_entity_poly.entity_id
_entity_poly.type
_entity_poly.pdbx_seq_one_letter_code
_entity_poly.pdbx_strand_id
1 'polypeptide(L)'
;MFGAAGLYAQGVMFGLIDDERIFLKVDDTLKADLAAEGSESWIYTERKGPRAGIPQETSYWSLPEAAWDDPEEACAWVRRAVAVAAAIQAAKPVKRGRAARGAD
;
A
#
# COMPACT_ATOMS: atom_id res chain seq x y z
N MET A 1 -14.21 3.59 -0.83
CA MET A 1 -13.79 2.22 -0.95
C MET A 1 -14.04 1.48 0.36
N PHE A 2 -15.03 0.74 0.46
CA PHE A 2 -15.34 -0.32 1.44
C PHE A 2 -14.83 -0.10 2.85
N GLY A 3 -14.86 1.13 3.34
CA GLY A 3 -14.44 1.44 4.69
C GLY A 3 -12.96 1.70 4.86
N ALA A 4 -12.15 1.48 3.84
CA ALA A 4 -10.73 1.78 3.91
C ALA A 4 -10.48 3.23 3.50
N ALA A 5 -9.48 3.84 4.13
CA ALA A 5 -9.07 5.20 3.81
C ALA A 5 -7.62 5.20 3.35
N GLY A 6 -7.35 5.85 2.23
CA GLY A 6 -5.98 5.92 1.70
C GLY A 6 -5.12 6.92 2.46
N LEU A 7 -3.84 6.59 2.56
CA LEU A 7 -2.83 7.46 3.15
C LEU A 7 -1.90 7.95 2.05
N TYR A 8 -1.74 9.26 1.94
CA TYR A 8 -1.00 9.88 0.83
C TYR A 8 0.13 10.74 1.33
N ALA A 9 1.22 10.76 0.56
CA ALA A 9 2.31 11.70 0.76
C ALA A 9 2.65 12.28 -0.61
N GLN A 10 2.58 13.60 -0.73
CA GLN A 10 2.87 14.30 -1.99
C GLN A 10 2.08 13.73 -3.16
N GLY A 11 0.82 13.41 -2.91
CA GLY A 11 -0.07 12.93 -3.95
C GLY A 11 0.05 11.45 -4.28
N VAL A 12 0.95 10.74 -3.61
CA VAL A 12 1.15 9.32 -3.87
C VAL A 12 0.66 8.52 -2.68
N MET A 13 -0.15 7.50 -2.95
CA MET A 13 -0.71 6.66 -1.90
C MET A 13 0.35 5.67 -1.42
N PHE A 14 0.71 5.73 -0.13
CA PHE A 14 1.71 4.86 0.44
C PHE A 14 1.13 3.85 1.41
N GLY A 15 -0.15 3.93 1.70
CA GLY A 15 -0.77 3.02 2.64
C GLY A 15 -2.26 3.24 2.72
N LEU A 16 -2.89 2.49 3.60
CA LEU A 16 -4.32 2.65 3.86
C LEU A 16 -4.65 2.24 5.28
N ILE A 17 -5.81 2.67 5.74
CA ILE A 17 -6.34 2.27 7.05
C ILE A 17 -7.64 1.53 6.78
N ASP A 18 -7.75 0.33 7.33
CA ASP A 18 -8.95 -0.48 7.22
C ASP A 18 -9.16 -1.19 8.56
N ASP A 19 -10.37 -1.06 9.11
CA ASP A 19 -10.73 -1.72 10.37
C ASP A 19 -9.72 -1.40 11.48
N GLU A 20 -9.35 -0.10 11.57
CA GLU A 20 -8.43 0.41 12.58
C GLU A 20 -7.01 -0.14 12.47
N ARG A 21 -6.67 -0.75 11.34
CA ARG A 21 -5.33 -1.24 11.08
C ARG A 21 -4.70 -0.44 9.94
N ILE A 22 -3.41 -0.21 10.08
CA ILE A 22 -2.64 0.51 9.07
C ILE A 22 -1.91 -0.50 8.20
N PHE A 23 -2.03 -0.35 6.88
CA PHE A 23 -1.34 -1.18 5.91
C PHE A 23 -0.46 -0.29 5.04
N LEU A 24 0.74 -0.74 4.76
CA LEU A 24 1.76 0.06 4.06
C LEU A 24 2.08 -0.56 2.72
N LYS A 25 2.28 0.30 1.72
CA LYS A 25 2.67 -0.14 0.38
C LYS A 25 4.06 -0.77 0.43
N VAL A 26 4.22 -1.94 -0.19
CA VAL A 26 5.48 -2.68 -0.11
C VAL A 26 6.01 -3.01 -1.51
N ASP A 27 7.35 -3.09 -1.59
CA ASP A 27 8.04 -3.78 -2.66
C ASP A 27 8.53 -5.12 -2.09
N ASP A 28 9.31 -5.86 -2.87
CA ASP A 28 9.76 -7.18 -2.43
C ASP A 28 10.62 -7.11 -1.17
N THR A 29 11.46 -6.09 -1.06
CA THR A 29 12.34 -5.93 0.10
C THR A 29 11.55 -5.58 1.35
N LEU A 30 10.69 -4.59 1.27
CA LEU A 30 9.91 -4.16 2.43
C LEU A 30 8.93 -5.26 2.84
N LYS A 31 8.35 -5.96 1.87
CA LYS A 31 7.46 -7.08 2.15
C LYS A 31 8.17 -8.15 2.98
N ALA A 32 9.39 -8.50 2.58
CA ALA A 32 10.15 -9.51 3.31
C ALA A 32 10.45 -9.07 4.74
N ASP A 33 10.82 -7.80 4.91
CA ASP A 33 11.12 -7.28 6.24
C ASP A 33 9.89 -7.25 7.13
N LEU A 34 8.75 -6.83 6.57
CA LEU A 34 7.50 -6.80 7.34
C LEU A 34 7.03 -8.21 7.66
N ALA A 35 7.17 -9.15 6.73
CA ALA A 35 6.79 -10.54 6.98
C ALA A 35 7.59 -11.12 8.13
N ALA A 36 8.88 -10.76 8.22
CA ALA A 36 9.74 -11.20 9.31
C ALA A 36 9.25 -10.68 10.67
N GLU A 37 8.50 -9.57 10.67
CA GLU A 37 7.93 -9.00 11.89
C GLU A 37 6.54 -9.54 12.20
N GLY A 38 6.04 -10.47 11.40
CA GLY A 38 4.72 -11.04 11.60
C GLY A 38 3.59 -10.28 10.91
N SER A 39 3.93 -9.35 10.02
CA SER A 39 2.92 -8.59 9.29
C SER A 39 2.17 -9.45 8.30
N GLU A 40 0.97 -9.00 7.92
CA GLU A 40 0.10 -9.71 7.00
C GLU A 40 -0.31 -8.80 5.85
N SER A 41 -0.59 -9.42 4.71
CA SER A 41 -1.12 -8.71 3.57
C SER A 41 -2.56 -8.27 3.83
N TRP A 42 -2.91 -7.09 3.30
CA TRP A 42 -4.31 -6.66 3.27
C TRP A 42 -5.01 -7.47 2.19
N ILE A 43 -6.09 -8.15 2.58
CA ILE A 43 -6.84 -8.98 1.64
C ILE A 43 -8.06 -8.20 1.18
N TYR A 44 -8.19 -8.09 -0.13
CA TYR A 44 -9.31 -7.41 -0.75
C TYR A 44 -10.23 -8.42 -1.42
N THR A 45 -11.53 -8.28 -1.21
CA THR A 45 -12.52 -9.15 -1.82
C THR A 45 -13.51 -8.30 -2.61
N GLU A 46 -13.63 -8.57 -3.90
CA GLU A 46 -14.56 -7.84 -4.74
C GLU A 46 -16.00 -8.25 -4.43
N ARG A 47 -16.89 -7.29 -4.55
CA ARG A 47 -18.31 -7.55 -4.32
C ARG A 47 -19.02 -8.00 -5.58
N LYS A 48 -18.51 -7.59 -6.73
CA LYS A 48 -19.16 -7.86 -8.01
C LYS A 48 -18.12 -8.31 -9.02
N GLY A 49 -18.60 -8.93 -10.10
CA GLY A 49 -17.73 -9.31 -11.18
C GLY A 49 -17.23 -10.75 -11.05
N PRO A 50 -16.37 -11.17 -11.98
CA PRO A 50 -15.94 -12.58 -12.02
C PRO A 50 -15.16 -13.01 -10.78
N ARG A 51 -14.59 -12.05 -10.04
CA ARG A 51 -13.80 -12.36 -8.86
C ARG A 51 -14.54 -12.11 -7.56
N ALA A 52 -15.85 -11.90 -7.63
CA ALA A 52 -16.63 -11.64 -6.44
C ALA A 52 -16.48 -12.77 -5.43
N GLY A 53 -16.21 -12.41 -4.19
CA GLY A 53 -16.06 -13.40 -3.11
C GLY A 53 -14.71 -14.08 -3.05
N ILE A 54 -13.81 -13.81 -4.00
CA ILE A 54 -12.48 -14.42 -4.02
C ILE A 54 -11.48 -13.51 -3.33
N PRO A 55 -10.87 -13.93 -2.21
CA PRO A 55 -9.87 -13.09 -1.54
C PRO A 55 -8.66 -12.87 -2.44
N GLN A 56 -8.17 -11.62 -2.46
CA GLN A 56 -7.02 -11.27 -3.29
C GLN A 56 -5.97 -10.59 -2.43
N GLU A 57 -4.76 -11.13 -2.48
CA GLU A 57 -3.63 -10.53 -1.81
C GLU A 57 -3.24 -9.23 -2.51
N THR A 58 -2.83 -8.24 -1.74
CA THR A 58 -2.45 -6.94 -2.27
C THR A 58 -1.01 -6.64 -1.92
N SER A 59 -0.50 -5.52 -2.45
CA SER A 59 0.83 -5.05 -2.09
C SER A 59 0.79 -4.06 -0.92
N TYR A 60 -0.17 -4.23 -0.03
CA TYR A 60 -0.28 -3.46 1.21
C TYR A 60 -0.19 -4.43 2.38
N TRP A 61 0.77 -4.20 3.28
CA TRP A 61 1.04 -5.09 4.41
C TRP A 61 0.94 -4.33 5.72
N SER A 62 0.48 -5.01 6.75
CA SER A 62 0.17 -4.36 8.02
C SER A 62 1.40 -3.80 8.69
N LEU A 63 1.21 -2.69 9.41
CA LEU A 63 2.25 -2.13 10.28
C LEU A 63 2.51 -3.13 11.40
N PRO A 64 3.79 -3.44 11.70
CA PRO A 64 4.07 -4.41 12.75
C PRO A 64 3.48 -4.00 14.09
N GLU A 65 3.03 -4.99 14.84
CA GLU A 65 2.39 -4.73 16.13
C GLU A 65 3.33 -4.00 17.08
N ALA A 66 4.61 -4.31 17.04
CA ALA A 66 5.60 -3.65 17.89
C ALA A 66 5.68 -2.15 17.64
N ALA A 67 5.31 -1.70 16.44
CA ALA A 67 5.35 -0.29 16.09
C ALA A 67 4.16 0.50 16.63
N TRP A 68 3.12 -0.18 17.08
CA TRP A 68 1.91 0.48 17.55
C TRP A 68 2.17 1.35 18.77
N ASP A 69 3.08 0.91 19.64
CA ASP A 69 3.43 1.65 20.86
C ASP A 69 4.75 2.39 20.73
N ASP A 70 5.33 2.43 19.54
CA ASP A 70 6.64 3.04 19.33
C ASP A 70 6.58 3.97 18.12
N PRO A 71 6.36 5.27 18.37
CA PRO A 71 6.25 6.22 17.25
C PRO A 71 7.49 6.27 16.36
N GLU A 72 8.68 6.06 16.92
CA GLU A 72 9.90 6.09 16.11
C GLU A 72 9.94 4.91 15.15
N GLU A 73 9.59 3.73 15.65
CA GLU A 73 9.55 2.56 14.78
C GLU A 73 8.45 2.72 13.73
N ALA A 74 7.28 3.20 14.12
CA ALA A 74 6.20 3.42 13.18
C ALA A 74 6.62 4.38 12.08
N CYS A 75 7.29 5.48 12.44
CA CYS A 75 7.76 6.44 11.46
C CYS A 75 8.79 5.85 10.52
N ALA A 76 9.66 4.98 11.02
CA ALA A 76 10.66 4.34 10.16
C ALA A 76 9.99 3.47 9.11
N TRP A 77 9.00 2.67 9.50
CA TRP A 77 8.25 1.86 8.54
C TRP A 77 7.50 2.72 7.52
N VAL A 78 6.85 3.79 8.00
CA VAL A 78 6.10 4.69 7.12
C VAL A 78 7.02 5.34 6.12
N ARG A 79 8.20 5.80 6.54
CA ARG A 79 9.15 6.41 5.62
C ARG A 79 9.56 5.44 4.51
N ARG A 80 9.76 4.17 4.86
CA ARG A 80 10.10 3.16 3.86
C ARG A 80 8.94 2.96 2.88
N ALA A 81 7.71 2.94 3.39
CA ALA A 81 6.54 2.78 2.52
C ALA A 81 6.38 3.98 1.58
N VAL A 82 6.61 5.18 2.10
CA VAL A 82 6.55 6.38 1.27
C VAL A 82 7.60 6.30 0.16
N ALA A 83 8.81 5.87 0.49
CA ALA A 83 9.87 5.75 -0.51
C ALA A 83 9.53 4.68 -1.55
N VAL A 84 8.95 3.56 -1.11
CA VAL A 84 8.54 2.50 -2.03
C VAL A 84 7.46 3.02 -2.98
N ALA A 85 6.45 3.69 -2.44
CA ALA A 85 5.36 4.20 -3.26
C ALA A 85 5.85 5.23 -4.26
N ALA A 86 6.75 6.11 -3.84
CA ALA A 86 7.31 7.12 -4.73
C ALA A 86 8.15 6.47 -5.83
N ALA A 87 8.92 5.43 -5.51
CA ALA A 87 9.75 4.75 -6.49
C ALA A 87 8.89 4.01 -7.50
N ILE A 88 7.82 3.35 -7.05
CA ILE A 88 6.93 2.66 -7.95
C ILE A 88 6.23 3.65 -8.88
N GLN A 89 5.79 4.77 -8.34
CA GLN A 89 5.13 5.80 -9.15
C GLN A 89 6.09 6.36 -10.19
N ALA A 90 7.34 6.61 -9.82
CA ALA A 90 8.33 7.14 -10.72
C ALA A 90 8.71 6.16 -11.83
N ALA A 91 8.60 4.85 -11.54
CA ALA A 91 8.95 3.81 -12.50
C ALA A 91 7.84 3.48 -13.47
N LYS A 92 6.61 3.97 -13.21
CA LYS A 92 5.50 3.68 -14.11
C LYS A 92 5.69 4.39 -15.44
N PRO A 93 5.38 3.71 -16.56
CA PRO A 93 5.44 4.38 -17.87
C PRO A 93 4.47 5.55 -17.91
N VAL A 94 4.87 6.60 -18.58
CA VAL A 94 3.97 7.72 -18.83
C VAL A 94 2.93 7.26 -19.83
N LYS A 95 1.70 7.43 -19.48
CA LYS A 95 0.62 7.10 -20.39
C LYS A 95 0.27 8.35 -21.14
N ARG A 96 0.18 8.28 -22.22
CA ARG A 96 -0.03 9.57 -22.72
C ARG A 96 -1.17 9.78 -23.47
N GLY A 97 -0.90 9.69 -22.64
CA GLY A 97 -1.54 9.58 -22.90
C GLY A 97 -2.24 10.07 -22.69
N ARG A 98 -1.96 10.02 -22.69
CA ARG A 98 -2.32 9.95 -22.40
C ARG A 98 -2.46 10.51 -22.17
N ALA A 99 -2.35 10.81 -22.66
CA ALA A 99 -2.25 10.91 -22.54
C ALA A 99 -2.29 11.54 -22.63
N ALA A 100 -2.26 11.75 -23.20
CA ALA A 100 -2.10 11.73 -23.38
C ALA A 100 -2.40 12.25 -23.65
N ARG A 101 -2.60 12.35 -24.13
CA ARG A 101 -2.64 12.27 -24.40
C ARG A 101 -2.80 12.68 -24.67
N GLY A 102 -3.10 13.14 -25.09
CA GLY A 102 -3.01 12.97 -25.29
C GLY A 102 -2.89 13.48 -25.37
N ALA A 103 -2.80 13.63 -25.67
CA ALA A 103 -2.45 13.53 -25.68
C ALA A 103 -2.25 13.66 -25.47
N ASP A 104 -2.13 13.63 -25.76
CA ASP A 104 -1.72 13.22 -25.48
C ASP A 104 -1.65 13.24 -25.34
#